data_8c35b8194491291747faff2bef777d99
#
_entry.id   8c35b8194491291747faff2bef777d99
#
_cell.length_a   1.000
_cell.length_b   1.000
_cell.length_c   1.000
_cell.angle_alpha   90.00
_cell.angle_beta   90.00
_cell.angle_gamma   90.00
#
_symmetry.space_group_name_H-M   'P 1'
#
loop_
_entity.id
_entity.type
_entity.pdbx_description
1 polymer ?
#
loop_
_entity_poly.entity_id
_entity_poly.type
_entity_poly.pdbx_seq_one_letter_code
_entity_poly.pdbx_strand_id
1 'polypeptide(L)'
;MADDKLPPETNERYLVSSLMEEAISSSQMEGANTTRRVAKEMLRKQTKPKDKAQQMIANNYQTIQFIVQSKDKPLTPELLQHVHRLMTEKTLSNDEYAGRFRTNDEVVVADGITHEVVHRPPSHQDIEPFVAQLCSFFNDEEQSVFIHPLIRGIVIHFMLAYVHPFVDGNGRTARALFYWYLLRRGYWLTQYLSISRVIARSKTAYEKAFLYTEADENDMGYFVAYNMRVLQQAFRELQTYIKRKQKEHLAANTYLRLG
;
A
#
# COMPACT_ATOMS: atom_id res chain seq x y z
N MET A 1 1.81 0.71 -35.10
CA MET A 1 1.94 0.72 -33.63
C MET A 1 2.46 -0.62 -33.17
N ALA A 2 3.69 -0.90 -33.52
CA ALA A 2 4.38 -2.12 -33.09
C ALA A 2 5.53 -1.69 -32.19
N ASP A 3 5.70 -2.42 -31.09
CA ASP A 3 6.86 -2.45 -30.20
C ASP A 3 7.15 -1.28 -29.24
N ASP A 4 6.15 -0.82 -28.51
CA ASP A 4 6.38 -0.03 -27.29
C ASP A 4 6.61 -0.89 -26.03
N LYS A 5 6.86 -2.18 -26.18
CA LYS A 5 7.09 -3.10 -25.05
C LYS A 5 8.57 -3.16 -24.70
N LEU A 6 8.88 -2.95 -23.42
CA LEU A 6 10.21 -3.22 -22.90
C LEU A 6 10.53 -4.73 -23.02
N PRO A 7 11.80 -5.12 -23.18
CA PRO A 7 12.19 -6.52 -23.14
C PRO A 7 11.66 -7.21 -21.87
N PRO A 8 11.22 -8.49 -21.95
CA PRO A 8 10.64 -9.21 -20.82
C PRO A 8 11.48 -9.16 -19.55
N GLU A 9 12.79 -9.36 -19.65
CA GLU A 9 13.73 -9.28 -18.53
C GLU A 9 13.75 -7.87 -17.88
N THR A 10 13.64 -6.81 -18.68
CA THR A 10 13.60 -5.44 -18.18
C THR A 10 12.29 -5.19 -17.43
N ASN A 11 11.16 -5.72 -17.95
CA ASN A 11 9.87 -5.64 -17.30
C ASN A 11 9.87 -6.35 -15.94
N GLU A 12 10.39 -7.57 -15.89
CA GLU A 12 10.48 -8.35 -14.65
C GLU A 12 11.34 -7.65 -13.59
N ARG A 13 12.53 -7.19 -13.98
CA ARG A 13 13.41 -6.42 -13.06
C ARG A 13 12.74 -5.15 -12.55
N TYR A 14 11.98 -4.48 -13.40
CA TYR A 14 11.25 -3.28 -12.99
C TYR A 14 10.12 -3.61 -12.04
N LEU A 15 9.34 -4.65 -12.35
CA LEU A 15 8.26 -5.15 -11.49
C LEU A 15 8.79 -5.44 -10.08
N VAL A 16 9.80 -6.28 -9.95
CA VAL A 16 10.43 -6.62 -8.67
C VAL A 16 10.92 -5.36 -7.94
N SER A 17 11.57 -4.44 -8.68
CA SER A 17 12.02 -3.17 -8.10
C SER A 17 10.87 -2.30 -7.60
N SER A 18 9.74 -2.27 -8.29
CA SER A 18 8.56 -1.47 -7.90
C SER A 18 7.88 -2.04 -6.67
N LEU A 19 7.74 -3.38 -6.58
CA LEU A 19 7.21 -4.04 -5.38
C LEU A 19 8.10 -3.78 -4.15
N MET A 20 9.42 -3.81 -4.33
CA MET A 20 10.36 -3.45 -3.27
C MET A 20 10.20 -1.99 -2.83
N GLU A 21 10.06 -1.06 -3.79
CA GLU A 21 9.85 0.37 -3.47
C GLU A 21 8.56 0.60 -2.70
N GLU A 22 7.47 -0.08 -3.08
CA GLU A 22 6.20 0.00 -2.38
C GLU A 22 6.36 -0.46 -0.93
N ALA A 23 6.96 -1.62 -0.70
CA ALA A 23 7.20 -2.16 0.63
C ALA A 23 8.09 -1.27 1.49
N ILE A 24 9.18 -0.74 0.91
CA ILE A 24 10.11 0.15 1.60
C ILE A 24 9.41 1.45 1.99
N SER A 25 8.78 2.12 1.04
CA SER A 25 8.17 3.43 1.26
C SER A 25 7.00 3.35 2.23
N SER A 26 6.13 2.33 2.10
CA SER A 26 5.01 2.10 3.00
C SER A 26 5.47 1.82 4.44
N SER A 27 6.59 1.10 4.62
CA SER A 27 7.15 0.83 5.95
C SER A 27 7.86 2.04 6.54
N GLN A 28 8.56 2.83 5.71
CA GLN A 28 9.22 4.06 6.15
C GLN A 28 8.22 5.13 6.65
N MET A 29 7.03 5.19 6.06
CA MET A 29 5.95 6.05 6.54
C MET A 29 5.53 5.72 7.97
N GLU A 30 5.67 4.47 8.39
CA GLU A 30 5.36 3.95 9.73
C GLU A 30 6.61 3.83 10.62
N GLY A 31 7.67 4.56 10.30
CA GLY A 31 8.85 4.67 11.14
C GLY A 31 9.92 3.60 10.93
N ALA A 32 9.88 2.80 9.87
CA ALA A 32 10.98 1.91 9.52
C ALA A 32 12.23 2.70 9.10
N ASN A 33 13.07 3.02 10.06
CA ASN A 33 14.24 3.87 9.87
C ASN A 33 15.44 3.08 9.31
N THR A 34 15.42 2.82 8.01
CA THR A 34 16.57 2.24 7.27
C THR A 34 16.71 2.91 5.92
N THR A 35 17.94 2.96 5.39
CA THR A 35 18.14 3.60 4.09
C THR A 35 17.57 2.72 2.97
N ARG A 36 17.03 3.37 1.93
CA ARG A 36 16.49 2.69 0.74
C ARG A 36 17.51 1.74 0.10
N ARG A 37 18.80 2.08 0.09
CA ARG A 37 19.87 1.24 -0.44
C ARG A 37 20.01 -0.05 0.34
N VAL A 38 20.11 0.04 1.67
CA VAL A 38 20.23 -1.12 2.57
C VAL A 38 19.01 -2.01 2.46
N ALA A 39 17.81 -1.43 2.48
CA ALA A 39 16.56 -2.18 2.33
C ALA A 39 16.47 -2.94 1.00
N LYS A 40 16.80 -2.28 -0.13
CA LYS A 40 16.83 -2.95 -1.44
C LYS A 40 17.84 -4.07 -1.51
N GLU A 41 19.03 -3.87 -0.95
CA GLU A 41 20.07 -4.88 -0.93
C GLU A 41 19.63 -6.10 -0.12
N MET A 42 19.04 -5.88 1.07
CA MET A 42 18.46 -6.92 1.91
C MET A 42 17.41 -7.75 1.15
N LEU A 43 16.44 -7.09 0.53
CA LEU A 43 15.38 -7.77 -0.21
C LEU A 43 15.90 -8.54 -1.42
N ARG A 44 16.82 -7.96 -2.19
CA ARG A 44 17.43 -8.63 -3.37
C ARG A 44 18.25 -9.85 -3.02
N LYS A 45 19.03 -9.78 -1.93
CA LYS A 45 19.87 -10.87 -1.46
C LYS A 45 19.13 -11.85 -0.56
N GLN A 46 17.87 -11.56 -0.24
CA GLN A 46 17.04 -12.34 0.67
C GLN A 46 17.75 -12.60 2.02
N THR A 47 18.49 -11.61 2.50
CA THR A 47 19.19 -11.71 3.79
C THR A 47 18.22 -11.51 4.93
N LYS A 48 18.49 -12.16 6.07
CA LYS A 48 17.67 -12.00 7.28
C LYS A 48 17.68 -10.54 7.75
N PRO A 49 16.52 -9.98 8.14
CA PRO A 49 16.44 -8.67 8.77
C PRO A 49 17.30 -8.60 10.02
N LYS A 50 18.00 -7.50 10.23
CA LYS A 50 18.92 -7.29 11.36
C LYS A 50 18.26 -6.55 12.53
N ASP A 51 17.17 -5.84 12.25
CA ASP A 51 16.46 -5.01 13.21
C ASP A 51 14.95 -4.96 12.89
N LYS A 52 14.17 -4.31 13.75
CA LYS A 52 12.71 -4.15 13.58
C LYS A 52 12.37 -3.41 12.28
N ALA A 53 13.12 -2.38 11.89
CA ALA A 53 12.85 -1.60 10.69
C ALA A 53 13.01 -2.45 9.42
N GLN A 54 14.08 -3.25 9.35
CA GLN A 54 14.29 -4.19 8.26
C GLN A 54 13.23 -5.31 8.25
N GLN A 55 12.82 -5.79 9.43
CA GLN A 55 11.74 -6.78 9.55
C GLN A 55 10.40 -6.21 9.02
N MET A 56 10.06 -4.98 9.36
CA MET A 56 8.85 -4.32 8.84
C MET A 56 8.85 -4.28 7.30
N ILE A 57 9.98 -3.96 6.69
CA ILE A 57 10.13 -3.90 5.23
C ILE A 57 10.04 -5.30 4.60
N ALA A 58 10.70 -6.30 5.19
CA ALA A 58 10.65 -7.67 4.72
C ALA A 58 9.22 -8.23 4.77
N ASN A 59 8.52 -8.01 5.89
CA ASN A 59 7.12 -8.40 6.05
C ASN A 59 6.21 -7.75 5.02
N ASN A 60 6.37 -6.44 4.81
CA ASN A 60 5.56 -5.71 3.83
C ASN A 60 5.80 -6.23 2.41
N TYR A 61 7.05 -6.49 2.03
CA TYR A 61 7.38 -7.08 0.73
C TYR A 61 6.76 -8.47 0.56
N GLN A 62 6.86 -9.32 1.58
CA GLN A 62 6.22 -10.65 1.59
C GLN A 62 4.70 -10.54 1.49
N THR A 63 4.09 -9.60 2.20
CA THR A 63 2.65 -9.34 2.14
C THR A 63 2.22 -8.92 0.73
N ILE A 64 2.97 -8.03 0.07
CA ILE A 64 2.68 -7.61 -1.31
C ILE A 64 2.79 -8.80 -2.27
N GLN A 65 3.81 -9.66 -2.12
CA GLN A 65 3.92 -10.87 -2.93
C GLN A 65 2.74 -11.82 -2.73
N PHE A 66 2.31 -12.02 -1.48
CA PHE A 66 1.10 -12.79 -1.16
C PHE A 66 -0.15 -12.20 -1.82
N ILE A 67 -0.33 -10.89 -1.78
CA ILE A 67 -1.46 -10.18 -2.41
C ILE A 67 -1.44 -10.39 -3.93
N VAL A 68 -0.29 -10.26 -4.58
CA VAL A 68 -0.17 -10.48 -6.03
C VAL A 68 -0.58 -11.90 -6.41
N GLN A 69 -0.17 -12.90 -5.63
CA GLN A 69 -0.52 -14.31 -5.85
C GLN A 69 -1.98 -14.63 -5.52
N SER A 70 -2.58 -13.87 -4.61
CA SER A 70 -3.94 -14.07 -4.10
C SER A 70 -4.94 -13.04 -4.60
N LYS A 71 -4.61 -12.26 -5.63
CA LYS A 71 -5.39 -11.08 -6.06
C LYS A 71 -6.85 -11.39 -6.37
N ASP A 72 -7.15 -12.58 -6.86
CA ASP A 72 -8.50 -12.99 -7.27
C ASP A 72 -9.34 -13.56 -6.11
N LYS A 73 -8.74 -13.80 -4.94
CA LYS A 73 -9.48 -14.29 -3.76
C LYS A 73 -10.41 -13.21 -3.20
N PRO A 74 -11.61 -13.59 -2.74
CA PRO A 74 -12.45 -12.66 -1.99
C PRO A 74 -11.79 -12.28 -0.67
N LEU A 75 -12.00 -11.04 -0.23
CA LEU A 75 -11.59 -10.60 1.10
C LEU A 75 -12.57 -11.16 2.14
N THR A 76 -12.03 -11.81 3.16
CA THR A 76 -12.78 -12.24 4.36
C THR A 76 -12.11 -11.68 5.60
N PRO A 77 -12.80 -11.64 6.75
CA PRO A 77 -12.20 -11.22 8.00
C PRO A 77 -10.93 -12.01 8.35
N GLU A 78 -10.93 -13.33 8.14
CA GLU A 78 -9.78 -14.20 8.39
C GLU A 78 -8.61 -13.89 7.45
N LEU A 79 -8.92 -13.57 6.20
CA LEU A 79 -7.90 -13.24 5.22
C LEU A 79 -7.31 -11.83 5.49
N LEU A 80 -8.12 -10.88 5.96
CA LEU A 80 -7.64 -9.60 6.46
C LEU A 80 -6.72 -9.77 7.66
N GLN A 81 -7.10 -10.60 8.62
CA GLN A 81 -6.27 -10.94 9.78
C GLN A 81 -4.97 -11.64 9.36
N HIS A 82 -5.02 -12.50 8.36
CA HIS A 82 -3.83 -13.15 7.81
C HIS A 82 -2.87 -12.15 7.15
N VAL A 83 -3.39 -11.23 6.35
CA VAL A 83 -2.61 -10.14 5.73
C VAL A 83 -1.95 -9.28 6.81
N HIS A 84 -2.69 -8.90 7.84
CA HIS A 84 -2.15 -8.15 8.97
C HIS A 84 -1.06 -8.94 9.72
N ARG A 85 -1.26 -10.24 9.94
CA ARG A 85 -0.24 -11.12 10.58
C ARG A 85 1.05 -11.12 9.79
N LEU A 86 1.00 -11.33 8.46
CA LEU A 86 2.18 -11.26 7.60
C LEU A 86 2.87 -9.89 7.70
N MET A 87 2.08 -8.81 7.72
CA MET A 87 2.56 -7.44 7.79
C MET A 87 3.30 -7.12 9.10
N THR A 88 2.92 -7.78 10.20
CA THR A 88 3.33 -7.38 11.55
C THR A 88 4.15 -8.43 12.31
N GLU A 89 4.43 -9.59 11.70
CA GLU A 89 5.20 -10.67 12.32
C GLU A 89 6.52 -10.13 12.91
N LYS A 90 6.78 -10.41 14.20
CA LYS A 90 8.00 -9.99 14.93
C LYS A 90 8.26 -8.48 14.96
N THR A 91 7.24 -7.66 14.76
CA THR A 91 7.38 -6.18 14.76
C THR A 91 6.48 -5.50 15.78
N LEU A 92 5.56 -6.21 16.39
CA LEU A 92 4.70 -5.70 17.45
C LEU A 92 5.39 -5.76 18.82
N SER A 93 4.87 -5.02 19.79
CA SER A 93 5.32 -5.08 21.19
C SER A 93 4.98 -6.43 21.85
N ASN A 94 3.87 -7.03 21.43
CA ASN A 94 3.46 -8.40 21.75
C ASN A 94 3.00 -9.08 20.46
N ASP A 95 3.65 -10.19 20.10
CA ASP A 95 3.36 -10.95 18.87
C ASP A 95 1.95 -11.57 18.87
N GLU A 96 1.30 -11.69 20.01
CA GLU A 96 -0.09 -12.17 20.10
C GLU A 96 -1.10 -11.24 19.40
N TYR A 97 -0.78 -9.97 19.24
CA TYR A 97 -1.63 -9.02 18.51
C TYR A 97 -1.57 -9.21 16.97
N ALA A 98 -0.59 -9.96 16.47
CA ALA A 98 -0.46 -10.17 15.03
C ALA A 98 -1.66 -10.94 14.45
N GLY A 99 -2.42 -10.27 13.57
CA GLY A 99 -3.61 -10.84 12.97
C GLY A 99 -4.83 -10.89 13.90
N ARG A 100 -4.85 -10.13 14.98
CA ARG A 100 -6.00 -10.04 15.88
C ARG A 100 -6.53 -8.61 15.95
N PHE A 101 -7.84 -8.47 15.92
CA PHE A 101 -8.48 -7.20 16.16
C PHE A 101 -8.27 -6.75 17.60
N ARG A 102 -8.19 -5.43 17.83
CA ARG A 102 -8.11 -4.86 19.18
C ARG A 102 -9.40 -5.14 19.94
N THR A 103 -9.27 -5.29 21.24
CA THR A 103 -10.36 -5.63 22.18
C THR A 103 -10.64 -4.50 23.17
N ASN A 104 -10.05 -3.33 22.96
CA ASN A 104 -10.27 -2.12 23.76
C ASN A 104 -10.14 -0.87 22.89
N ASP A 105 -10.40 0.30 23.46
CA ASP A 105 -10.39 1.61 22.81
C ASP A 105 -9.17 2.46 23.19
N GLU A 106 -8.08 1.84 23.62
CA GLU A 106 -6.83 2.52 24.00
C GLU A 106 -6.02 3.00 22.78
N VAL A 107 -6.26 2.40 21.63
CA VAL A 107 -5.56 2.76 20.38
C VAL A 107 -6.06 4.10 19.88
N VAL A 108 -5.15 5.03 19.69
CA VAL A 108 -5.39 6.34 19.08
C VAL A 108 -4.34 6.60 18.01
N VAL A 109 -4.65 7.48 17.07
CA VAL A 109 -3.68 8.01 16.11
C VAL A 109 -3.20 9.36 16.63
N ALA A 110 -1.91 9.51 16.83
CA ALA A 110 -1.29 10.75 17.28
C ALA A 110 -0.38 11.31 16.19
N ASP A 111 -0.27 12.63 16.16
CA ASP A 111 0.73 13.32 15.35
C ASP A 111 2.14 12.90 15.76
N GLY A 112 2.99 12.57 14.80
CA GLY A 112 4.34 12.07 15.06
C GLY A 112 5.32 13.08 15.64
N ILE A 113 4.96 14.38 15.67
CA ILE A 113 5.80 15.49 16.13
C ILE A 113 5.22 16.10 17.42
N THR A 114 3.93 16.44 17.39
CA THR A 114 3.27 17.13 18.51
C THR A 114 2.74 16.15 19.57
N HIS A 115 2.62 14.87 19.22
CA HIS A 115 1.98 13.81 20.02
C HIS A 115 0.50 14.10 20.37
N GLU A 116 -0.12 15.07 19.72
CA GLU A 116 -1.54 15.33 19.87
C GLU A 116 -2.35 14.22 19.20
N VAL A 117 -3.43 13.80 19.85
CA VAL A 117 -4.36 12.82 19.28
C VAL A 117 -5.13 13.48 18.13
N VAL A 118 -4.89 12.97 16.92
CA VAL A 118 -5.51 13.50 15.69
C VAL A 118 -6.69 12.67 15.23
N HIS A 119 -6.79 11.38 15.66
CA HIS A 119 -7.93 10.54 15.36
C HIS A 119 -8.17 9.56 16.52
N ARG A 120 -9.44 9.41 16.89
CA ARG A 120 -9.92 8.37 17.81
C ARG A 120 -10.78 7.39 17.02
N PRO A 121 -10.30 6.16 16.82
CA PRO A 121 -11.07 5.16 16.10
C PRO A 121 -12.42 4.88 16.76
N PRO A 122 -13.41 4.38 16.01
CA PRO A 122 -14.67 3.88 16.56
C PRO A 122 -14.46 2.82 17.64
N SER A 123 -15.50 2.53 18.43
CA SER A 123 -15.43 1.52 19.49
C SER A 123 -14.96 0.17 18.95
N HIS A 124 -14.16 -0.55 19.75
CA HIS A 124 -13.75 -1.93 19.42
C HIS A 124 -14.94 -2.87 19.21
N GLN A 125 -16.10 -2.58 19.81
CA GLN A 125 -17.34 -3.34 19.63
C GLN A 125 -17.90 -3.24 18.22
N ASP A 126 -17.57 -2.18 17.49
CA ASP A 126 -18.02 -1.93 16.12
C ASP A 126 -17.08 -2.55 15.07
N ILE A 127 -15.94 -3.12 15.47
CA ILE A 127 -14.93 -3.64 14.53
C ILE A 127 -15.48 -4.79 13.68
N GLU A 128 -16.11 -5.79 14.31
CA GLU A 128 -16.58 -6.97 13.57
C GLU A 128 -17.65 -6.62 12.53
N PRO A 129 -18.74 -5.87 12.88
CA PRO A 129 -19.71 -5.46 11.86
C PRO A 129 -19.12 -4.57 10.79
N PHE A 130 -18.17 -3.69 11.13
CA PHE A 130 -17.50 -2.85 10.16
C PHE A 130 -16.58 -3.62 9.21
N VAL A 131 -15.82 -4.59 9.73
CA VAL A 131 -14.99 -5.46 8.90
C VAL A 131 -15.83 -6.30 7.95
N ALA A 132 -17.00 -6.78 8.41
CA ALA A 132 -17.95 -7.47 7.52
C ALA A 132 -18.41 -6.55 6.37
N GLN A 133 -18.77 -5.30 6.66
CA GLN A 133 -19.12 -4.30 5.64
C GLN A 133 -17.94 -3.99 4.71
N LEU A 134 -16.74 -3.84 5.24
CA LEU A 134 -15.53 -3.62 4.44
C LEU A 134 -15.30 -4.79 3.47
N CYS A 135 -15.45 -6.03 3.93
CA CYS A 135 -15.31 -7.21 3.10
C CYS A 135 -16.35 -7.27 1.99
N SER A 136 -17.63 -7.02 2.31
CA SER A 136 -18.72 -6.94 1.32
C SER A 136 -18.45 -5.84 0.30
N PHE A 137 -18.04 -4.65 0.74
CA PHE A 137 -17.69 -3.54 -0.13
C PHE A 137 -16.47 -3.82 -1.01
N PHE A 138 -15.44 -4.50 -0.47
CA PHE A 138 -14.27 -4.93 -1.23
C PHE A 138 -14.62 -5.97 -2.29
N ASN A 139 -15.52 -6.90 -1.98
CA ASN A 139 -15.91 -7.98 -2.88
C ASN A 139 -16.94 -7.56 -3.94
N ASP A 140 -17.45 -6.33 -3.88
CA ASP A 140 -18.52 -5.81 -4.74
C ASP A 140 -19.80 -6.65 -4.67
N GLU A 141 -20.14 -7.19 -3.50
CA GLU A 141 -21.28 -8.12 -3.33
C GLU A 141 -22.64 -7.40 -3.45
N GLU A 142 -22.67 -6.12 -3.08
CA GLU A 142 -23.87 -5.30 -3.18
C GLU A 142 -23.58 -4.00 -3.94
N GLN A 143 -24.06 -3.91 -5.17
CA GLN A 143 -23.92 -2.71 -6.00
C GLN A 143 -25.30 -2.12 -6.34
N SER A 144 -25.85 -1.34 -5.44
CA SER A 144 -27.04 -0.51 -5.76
C SER A 144 -26.67 0.72 -6.62
N VAL A 145 -25.43 1.20 -6.51
CA VAL A 145 -24.91 2.37 -7.23
C VAL A 145 -23.53 2.05 -7.78
N PHE A 146 -23.29 2.42 -9.04
CA PHE A 146 -21.97 2.28 -9.65
C PHE A 146 -20.96 3.23 -8.99
N ILE A 147 -19.89 2.65 -8.46
CA ILE A 147 -18.70 3.39 -7.98
C ILE A 147 -17.50 2.96 -8.81
N HIS A 148 -16.83 3.93 -9.44
CA HIS A 148 -15.64 3.64 -10.24
C HIS A 148 -14.58 2.90 -9.40
N PRO A 149 -13.94 1.82 -9.88
CA PRO A 149 -13.03 0.99 -9.08
C PRO A 149 -11.88 1.75 -8.42
N LEU A 150 -11.31 2.76 -9.07
CA LEU A 150 -10.27 3.59 -8.44
C LEU A 150 -10.80 4.32 -7.20
N ILE A 151 -12.02 4.87 -7.28
CA ILE A 151 -12.66 5.56 -6.14
C ILE A 151 -12.97 4.56 -5.04
N ARG A 152 -13.55 3.41 -5.39
CA ARG A 152 -13.86 2.35 -4.41
C ARG A 152 -12.60 1.87 -3.69
N GLY A 153 -11.49 1.65 -4.41
CA GLY A 153 -10.21 1.30 -3.79
C GLY A 153 -9.69 2.37 -2.82
N ILE A 154 -9.86 3.65 -3.16
CA ILE A 154 -9.50 4.76 -2.28
C ILE A 154 -10.40 4.78 -1.03
N VAL A 155 -11.70 4.52 -1.17
CA VAL A 155 -12.63 4.41 -0.03
C VAL A 155 -12.25 3.22 0.87
N ILE A 156 -11.92 2.06 0.31
CA ILE A 156 -11.42 0.89 1.07
C ILE A 156 -10.19 1.24 1.90
N HIS A 157 -9.25 1.98 1.30
CA HIS A 157 -8.06 2.49 2.01
C HIS A 157 -8.46 3.36 3.22
N PHE A 158 -9.37 4.33 3.00
CA PHE A 158 -9.87 5.19 4.08
C PHE A 158 -10.58 4.39 5.16
N MET A 159 -11.50 3.52 4.79
CA MET A 159 -12.30 2.72 5.71
C MET A 159 -11.44 1.97 6.72
N LEU A 160 -10.42 1.23 6.27
CA LEU A 160 -9.56 0.49 7.19
C LEU A 160 -8.71 1.42 8.07
N ALA A 161 -8.19 2.50 7.50
CA ALA A 161 -7.40 3.47 8.25
C ALA A 161 -8.24 4.19 9.32
N TYR A 162 -9.50 4.50 9.01
CA TYR A 162 -10.45 5.15 9.93
C TYR A 162 -10.84 4.23 11.11
N VAL A 163 -11.24 3.00 10.82
CA VAL A 163 -11.67 2.06 11.88
C VAL A 163 -10.51 1.58 12.74
N HIS A 164 -9.30 1.55 12.18
CA HIS A 164 -8.10 1.17 12.93
C HIS A 164 -8.30 -0.13 13.73
N PRO A 165 -8.65 -1.25 13.06
CA PRO A 165 -9.12 -2.44 13.76
C PRO A 165 -8.01 -3.19 14.53
N PHE A 166 -6.75 -2.86 14.32
CA PHE A 166 -5.61 -3.53 14.94
C PHE A 166 -4.88 -2.61 15.93
N VAL A 167 -4.05 -3.20 16.79
CA VAL A 167 -3.23 -2.43 17.76
C VAL A 167 -2.14 -1.61 17.08
N ASP A 168 -1.54 -2.14 16.00
CA ASP A 168 -0.52 -1.47 15.17
C ASP A 168 -0.58 -2.06 13.75
N GLY A 169 0.04 -1.41 12.76
CA GLY A 169 0.10 -1.90 11.39
C GLY A 169 -1.09 -1.53 10.51
N ASN A 170 -2.05 -0.77 11.02
CA ASN A 170 -3.26 -0.36 10.28
C ASN A 170 -2.94 0.41 9.00
N GLY A 171 -2.04 1.38 9.04
CA GLY A 171 -1.67 2.18 7.87
C GLY A 171 -1.05 1.33 6.75
N ARG A 172 -0.13 0.41 7.08
CA ARG A 172 0.46 -0.53 6.11
C ARG A 172 -0.58 -1.46 5.52
N THR A 173 -1.49 -1.98 6.35
CA THR A 173 -2.58 -2.87 5.93
C THR A 173 -3.58 -2.13 5.04
N ALA A 174 -3.94 -0.89 5.36
CA ALA A 174 -4.85 -0.08 4.56
C ALA A 174 -4.30 0.19 3.15
N ARG A 175 -3.01 0.55 3.03
CA ARG A 175 -2.35 0.72 1.74
C ARG A 175 -2.24 -0.60 0.97
N ALA A 176 -1.99 -1.71 1.66
CA ALA A 176 -1.96 -3.04 1.06
C ALA A 176 -3.33 -3.47 0.52
N LEU A 177 -4.43 -3.18 1.23
CA LEU A 177 -5.79 -3.43 0.73
C LEU A 177 -6.14 -2.59 -0.50
N PHE A 178 -5.77 -1.31 -0.51
CA PHE A 178 -5.92 -0.45 -1.67
C PHE A 178 -5.22 -1.05 -2.90
N TYR A 179 -3.96 -1.43 -2.73
CA TYR A 179 -3.16 -2.08 -3.76
C TYR A 179 -3.82 -3.39 -4.25
N TRP A 180 -4.27 -4.23 -3.32
CA TRP A 180 -4.94 -5.50 -3.63
C TRP A 180 -6.23 -5.29 -4.42
N TYR A 181 -7.08 -4.37 -3.98
CA TYR A 181 -8.34 -4.08 -4.66
C TYR A 181 -8.11 -3.64 -6.11
N LEU A 182 -7.16 -2.77 -6.35
CA LEU A 182 -6.83 -2.35 -7.73
C LEU A 182 -6.38 -3.53 -8.60
N LEU A 183 -5.55 -4.42 -8.08
CA LEU A 183 -5.12 -5.62 -8.81
C LEU A 183 -6.29 -6.54 -9.11
N ARG A 184 -7.15 -6.79 -8.14
CA ARG A 184 -8.37 -7.61 -8.29
C ARG A 184 -9.30 -7.05 -9.38
N ARG A 185 -9.38 -5.74 -9.51
CA ARG A 185 -10.20 -5.05 -10.52
C ARG A 185 -9.52 -4.91 -11.89
N GLY A 186 -8.41 -5.61 -12.09
CA GLY A 186 -7.71 -5.67 -13.37
C GLY A 186 -6.77 -4.50 -13.65
N TYR A 187 -6.50 -3.64 -12.68
CA TYR A 187 -5.50 -2.57 -12.80
C TYR A 187 -4.08 -3.14 -12.64
N TRP A 188 -3.69 -4.05 -13.53
CA TRP A 188 -2.43 -4.77 -13.48
C TRP A 188 -1.19 -3.86 -13.46
N LEU A 189 -1.27 -2.66 -14.05
CA LEU A 189 -0.20 -1.67 -14.01
C LEU A 189 0.14 -1.21 -12.59
N THR A 190 -0.76 -1.39 -11.62
CA THR A 190 -0.51 -1.10 -10.21
C THR A 190 0.74 -1.82 -9.70
N GLN A 191 1.06 -3.01 -10.20
CA GLN A 191 2.28 -3.74 -9.83
C GLN A 191 3.57 -2.99 -10.18
N TYR A 192 3.50 -2.09 -11.14
CA TYR A 192 4.61 -1.27 -11.61
C TYR A 192 4.66 0.11 -10.94
N LEU A 193 3.68 0.44 -10.11
CA LEU A 193 3.60 1.72 -9.41
C LEU A 193 4.11 1.56 -7.97
N SER A 194 4.86 2.54 -7.50
CA SER A 194 5.11 2.68 -6.06
C SER A 194 4.26 3.84 -5.54
N ILE A 195 3.00 3.53 -5.20
CA ILE A 195 2.01 4.49 -4.72
C ILE A 195 2.48 5.07 -3.38
N SER A 196 2.90 4.21 -2.45
CA SER A 196 3.40 4.63 -1.14
C SER A 196 4.63 5.53 -1.22
N ARG A 197 5.47 5.41 -2.26
CA ARG A 197 6.59 6.32 -2.47
C ARG A 197 6.13 7.74 -2.79
N VAL A 198 5.05 7.88 -3.57
CA VAL A 198 4.47 9.21 -3.88
C VAL A 198 3.82 9.79 -2.62
N ILE A 199 3.07 8.97 -1.87
CA ILE A 199 2.47 9.38 -0.59
C ILE A 199 3.55 9.83 0.40
N ALA A 200 4.64 9.07 0.55
CA ALA A 200 5.74 9.40 1.47
C ALA A 200 6.37 10.78 1.21
N ARG A 201 6.40 11.21 -0.06
CA ARG A 201 6.90 12.56 -0.44
C ARG A 201 5.92 13.69 -0.13
N SER A 202 4.67 13.37 0.08
CA SER A 202 3.59 14.30 0.40
C SER A 202 2.87 13.90 1.69
N LYS A 203 3.60 13.35 2.67
CA LYS A 203 3.05 12.77 3.91
C LYS A 203 2.11 13.75 4.62
N THR A 204 2.50 14.99 4.80
CA THR A 204 1.65 16.03 5.43
C THR A 204 0.34 16.26 4.66
N ALA A 205 0.37 16.22 3.32
CA ALA A 205 -0.86 16.37 2.53
C ALA A 205 -1.76 15.11 2.62
N TYR A 206 -1.15 13.94 2.76
CA TYR A 206 -1.85 12.68 3.03
C TYR A 206 -2.57 12.71 4.38
N GLU A 207 -1.88 13.11 5.44
CA GLU A 207 -2.44 13.26 6.78
C GLU A 207 -3.57 14.30 6.81
N LYS A 208 -3.36 15.46 6.18
CA LYS A 208 -4.40 16.48 6.05
C LYS A 208 -5.62 15.99 5.28
N ALA A 209 -5.46 15.13 4.28
CA ALA A 209 -6.60 14.58 3.55
C ALA A 209 -7.50 13.71 4.43
N PHE A 210 -6.93 12.95 5.39
CA PHE A 210 -7.72 12.27 6.42
C PHE A 210 -8.45 13.27 7.33
N LEU A 211 -7.69 14.21 7.91
CA LEU A 211 -8.25 15.18 8.85
C LEU A 211 -9.39 16.01 8.26
N TYR A 212 -9.25 16.46 7.01
CA TYR A 212 -10.32 17.22 6.34
C TYR A 212 -11.54 16.35 6.04
N THR A 213 -11.35 15.11 5.63
CA THR A 213 -12.45 14.16 5.42
C THR A 213 -13.21 13.93 6.73
N GLU A 214 -12.51 13.67 7.82
CA GLU A 214 -13.13 13.43 9.13
C GLU A 214 -13.80 14.70 9.70
N ALA A 215 -13.17 15.86 9.53
CA ALA A 215 -13.72 17.13 10.01
C ALA A 215 -14.99 17.57 9.26
N ASP A 216 -15.19 17.09 8.04
CA ASP A 216 -16.36 17.35 7.19
C ASP A 216 -17.28 16.11 7.11
N GLU A 217 -17.64 15.55 8.26
CA GLU A 217 -18.57 14.43 8.40
C GLU A 217 -18.26 13.21 7.49
N ASN A 218 -16.99 12.96 7.25
CA ASN A 218 -16.47 11.94 6.34
C ASN A 218 -16.80 12.20 4.85
N ASP A 219 -16.85 13.47 4.42
CA ASP A 219 -16.86 13.77 2.99
C ASP A 219 -15.58 13.25 2.33
N MET A 220 -15.75 12.21 1.54
CA MET A 220 -14.64 11.52 0.85
C MET A 220 -13.95 12.35 -0.23
N GLY A 221 -14.50 13.51 -0.59
CA GLY A 221 -13.99 14.39 -1.63
C GLY A 221 -12.52 14.75 -1.45
N TYR A 222 -12.12 15.09 -0.22
CA TYR A 222 -10.73 15.46 0.11
C TYR A 222 -9.76 14.29 -0.08
N PHE A 223 -10.10 13.13 0.48
CA PHE A 223 -9.24 11.94 0.43
C PHE A 223 -9.17 11.35 -0.98
N VAL A 224 -10.30 11.33 -1.70
CA VAL A 224 -10.37 10.91 -3.10
C VAL A 224 -9.53 11.83 -3.98
N ALA A 225 -9.71 13.15 -3.88
CA ALA A 225 -8.96 14.12 -4.68
C ALA A 225 -7.44 14.02 -4.45
N TYR A 226 -7.01 13.82 -3.21
CA TYR A 226 -5.60 13.61 -2.88
C TYR A 226 -5.06 12.32 -3.54
N ASN A 227 -5.73 11.18 -3.33
CA ASN A 227 -5.27 9.90 -3.85
C ASN A 227 -5.30 9.82 -5.37
N MET A 228 -6.25 10.48 -6.03
CA MET A 228 -6.26 10.61 -7.50
C MET A 228 -5.03 11.35 -8.02
N ARG A 229 -4.58 12.41 -7.34
CA ARG A 229 -3.32 13.10 -7.67
C ARG A 229 -2.10 12.20 -7.47
N VAL A 230 -2.09 11.42 -6.38
CA VAL A 230 -1.04 10.42 -6.11
C VAL A 230 -0.95 9.39 -7.22
N LEU A 231 -2.07 8.80 -7.61
CA LEU A 231 -2.13 7.84 -8.73
C LEU A 231 -1.64 8.46 -10.03
N GLN A 232 -2.11 9.66 -10.36
CA GLN A 232 -1.66 10.38 -11.57
C GLN A 232 -0.14 10.60 -11.56
N GLN A 233 0.43 10.98 -10.42
CA GLN A 233 1.88 11.18 -10.28
C GLN A 233 2.64 9.85 -10.43
N ALA A 234 2.17 8.77 -9.80
CA ALA A 234 2.78 7.46 -9.93
C ALA A 234 2.77 6.95 -11.39
N PHE A 235 1.69 7.16 -12.13
CA PHE A 235 1.62 6.86 -13.56
C PHE A 235 2.59 7.69 -14.40
N ARG A 236 2.73 8.99 -14.13
CA ARG A 236 3.71 9.83 -14.80
C ARG A 236 5.15 9.36 -14.58
N GLU A 237 5.47 8.93 -13.35
CA GLU A 237 6.78 8.38 -13.04
C GLU A 237 7.05 7.08 -13.81
N LEU A 238 6.07 6.19 -13.91
CA LEU A 238 6.15 4.97 -14.71
C LEU A 238 6.38 5.29 -16.20
N GLN A 239 5.59 6.19 -16.78
CA GLN A 239 5.76 6.61 -18.18
C GLN A 239 7.15 7.18 -18.45
N THR A 240 7.64 8.02 -17.55
CA THR A 240 8.99 8.62 -17.66
C THR A 240 10.08 7.55 -17.62
N TYR A 241 9.92 6.56 -16.73
CA TYR A 241 10.83 5.42 -16.66
C TYR A 241 10.84 4.61 -17.97
N ILE A 242 9.66 4.25 -18.47
CA ILE A 242 9.51 3.48 -19.72
C ILE A 242 10.20 4.21 -20.88
N LYS A 243 9.90 5.50 -21.08
CA LYS A 243 10.51 6.32 -22.13
C LYS A 243 12.04 6.36 -22.03
N ARG A 244 12.58 6.47 -20.82
CA ARG A 244 14.03 6.45 -20.59
C ARG A 244 14.61 5.09 -20.99
N LYS A 245 14.01 3.99 -20.56
CA LYS A 245 14.49 2.64 -20.87
C LYS A 245 14.43 2.31 -22.36
N GLN A 246 13.41 2.76 -23.06
CA GLN A 246 13.32 2.63 -24.50
C GLN A 246 14.48 3.36 -25.20
N LYS A 247 14.80 4.60 -24.79
CA LYS A 247 15.94 5.35 -25.33
C LYS A 247 17.28 4.64 -25.05
N GLU A 248 17.50 4.15 -23.83
CA GLU A 248 18.70 3.38 -23.44
C GLU A 248 18.85 2.12 -24.34
N HIS A 249 17.75 1.40 -24.56
CA HIS A 249 17.76 0.20 -25.41
C HIS A 249 18.05 0.51 -26.88
N LEU A 250 17.43 1.54 -27.43
CA LEU A 250 17.71 1.99 -28.82
C LEU A 250 19.16 2.39 -28.99
N ALA A 251 19.71 3.16 -28.05
CA ALA A 251 21.13 3.56 -28.08
C ALA A 251 22.07 2.34 -28.06
N ALA A 252 21.82 1.37 -27.13
CA ALA A 252 22.60 0.15 -27.06
C ALA A 252 22.57 -0.66 -28.35
N ASN A 253 21.39 -0.82 -28.97
CA ASN A 253 21.24 -1.53 -30.24
C ASN A 253 21.96 -0.81 -31.39
N THR A 254 22.03 0.53 -31.37
CA THR A 254 22.77 1.30 -32.37
C THR A 254 24.27 1.07 -32.24
N TYR A 255 24.81 1.06 -31.02
CA TYR A 255 26.21 0.76 -30.79
C TYR A 255 26.59 -0.66 -31.23
N LEU A 256 25.75 -1.66 -30.97
CA LEU A 256 25.98 -3.06 -31.35
C LEU A 256 25.94 -3.30 -32.88
N ARG A 257 25.29 -2.39 -33.66
CA ARG A 257 25.22 -2.48 -35.13
C ARG A 257 26.36 -1.74 -35.84
N LEU A 258 27.09 -0.91 -35.13
CA LEU A 258 28.18 -0.08 -35.68
C LEU A 258 29.57 -0.64 -35.34
N GLY A 259 29.68 -1.66 -34.52
CA GLY A 259 30.89 -2.42 -34.20
C GLY A 259 30.81 -3.85 -34.72
#